data_819835b983a60bb60011bf8932d06560
#
_entry.id   819835b983a60bb60011bf8932d06560
#
_cell.length_a   1.000
_cell.length_b   1.000
_cell.length_c   1.000
_cell.angle_alpha   90.00
_cell.angle_beta   90.00
_cell.angle_gamma   90.00
#
_symmetry.space_group_name_H-M   'P 1'
#
loop_
_entity.id
_entity.type
_entity.pdbx_description
1 polymer ?
#
loop_
_entity_poly.entity_id
_entity_poly.type
_entity_poly.pdbx_seq_one_letter_code
_entity_poly.pdbx_strand_id
1 'polypeptide(L)'
;MDTLAGVFAVNTDVTDLSGLRTIKPDYKHRILIGAQRTNGHGVGKISELGAEIANEDVDKIIDAIRTAEGFYETDAFLLCAGAAGGTGSGSIGVLTKHLKERYIGKPVYDVVVLPFRQEETTETRTIYNTATCLKSTYLVADAVFLIDNQRYVKKDAPAENNLNSINARVVEPFYNVLCAGEETNRRYVGSKTLDAGDIIQTLTGWTVIGGGSSTLERRLPFCGPKRDFREKMSDTSRSVHAMDQAISELSMPIDPADVGRALYLLTAPAKEMSMDILKQLGDNLRNLAPNALIRSGDYPRDSRQIDVTVVMSEIGSVRKITDYFTKAIDLISVMKAKKGLGYQTRRLEESFDEIPVLL
;
A
#
# COMPACT_ATOMS: atom_id res chain seq x y z
N MET A 1 -16.49 -7.26 -12.77
CA MET A 1 -15.71 -6.04 -12.96
C MET A 1 -14.25 -6.42 -12.92
N ASP A 2 -13.56 -6.35 -14.03
CA ASP A 2 -12.16 -6.76 -14.12
C ASP A 2 -11.25 -5.52 -13.96
N THR A 3 -11.22 -4.98 -12.74
CA THR A 3 -10.33 -3.86 -12.38
C THR A 3 -8.85 -4.26 -12.45
N LEU A 4 -8.56 -5.57 -12.35
CA LEU A 4 -7.22 -6.12 -12.44
C LEU A 4 -7.03 -6.83 -13.78
N ALA A 5 -6.18 -6.31 -14.66
CA ALA A 5 -5.83 -6.94 -15.93
C ALA A 5 -5.06 -8.25 -15.75
N GLY A 6 -4.26 -8.37 -14.69
CA GLY A 6 -3.53 -9.59 -14.35
C GLY A 6 -2.92 -9.55 -12.96
N VAL A 7 -2.70 -10.74 -12.39
CA VAL A 7 -2.05 -10.90 -11.07
C VAL A 7 -0.96 -11.96 -11.20
N PHE A 8 0.25 -11.59 -10.80
CA PHE A 8 1.45 -12.41 -10.95
C PHE A 8 2.16 -12.54 -9.60
N ALA A 9 2.68 -13.72 -9.30
CA ALA A 9 3.59 -13.94 -8.18
C ALA A 9 4.99 -14.22 -8.71
N VAL A 10 5.96 -13.51 -8.17
CA VAL A 10 7.39 -13.67 -8.49
C VAL A 10 8.12 -14.09 -7.22
N ASN A 11 8.86 -15.20 -7.25
CA ASN A 11 9.66 -15.65 -6.12
C ASN A 11 10.86 -16.46 -6.60
N THR A 12 11.87 -16.59 -5.74
CA THR A 12 13.04 -17.46 -5.90
C THR A 12 12.85 -18.84 -5.22
N ASP A 13 11.71 -19.03 -4.52
CA ASP A 13 11.36 -20.25 -3.82
C ASP A 13 10.15 -20.96 -4.44
N VAL A 14 10.32 -22.22 -4.83
CA VAL A 14 9.26 -23.02 -5.45
C VAL A 14 8.13 -23.33 -4.46
N THR A 15 8.49 -23.59 -3.19
CA THR A 15 7.52 -23.96 -2.16
C THR A 15 6.56 -22.81 -1.87
N ASP A 16 7.09 -21.59 -1.77
CA ASP A 16 6.29 -20.37 -1.58
C ASP A 16 5.31 -20.16 -2.74
N LEU A 17 5.78 -20.31 -3.99
CA LEU A 17 4.92 -20.19 -5.16
C LEU A 17 3.83 -21.27 -5.19
N SER A 18 4.18 -22.50 -4.82
CA SER A 18 3.23 -23.62 -4.80
C SER A 18 2.16 -23.47 -3.74
N GLY A 19 2.50 -22.84 -2.60
CA GLY A 19 1.58 -22.57 -1.48
C GLY A 19 0.50 -21.54 -1.75
N LEU A 20 0.58 -20.77 -2.83
CA LEU A 20 -0.40 -19.74 -3.17
C LEU A 20 -1.75 -20.37 -3.54
N ARG A 21 -2.85 -19.83 -2.98
CA ARG A 21 -4.21 -20.38 -3.18
C ARG A 21 -5.00 -19.67 -4.26
N THR A 22 -4.82 -18.36 -4.43
CA THR A 22 -5.67 -17.51 -5.27
C THR A 22 -5.07 -17.18 -6.64
N ILE A 23 -3.74 -17.22 -6.78
CA ILE A 23 -3.07 -16.98 -8.05
C ILE A 23 -3.06 -18.27 -8.86
N LYS A 24 -3.40 -18.20 -10.16
CA LYS A 24 -3.46 -19.35 -11.06
C LYS A 24 -2.19 -20.20 -10.96
N PRO A 25 -2.30 -21.54 -10.80
CA PRO A 25 -1.15 -22.43 -10.57
C PRO A 25 -0.42 -22.82 -11.85
N ASP A 26 -0.07 -21.85 -12.69
CA ASP A 26 0.70 -22.05 -13.91
C ASP A 26 1.96 -21.16 -13.92
N TYR A 27 2.89 -21.51 -14.79
CA TYR A 27 4.20 -20.83 -14.89
C TYR A 27 4.11 -19.39 -15.42
N LYS A 28 2.97 -19.00 -16.02
CA LYS A 28 2.75 -17.63 -16.50
C LYS A 28 2.37 -16.68 -15.37
N HIS A 29 1.65 -17.21 -14.36
CA HIS A 29 1.18 -16.41 -13.24
C HIS A 29 2.05 -16.61 -11.98
N ARG A 30 2.75 -17.75 -11.84
CA ARG A 30 3.69 -18.04 -10.75
C ARG A 30 5.09 -18.16 -11.33
N ILE A 31 5.85 -17.08 -11.28
CA ILE A 31 7.10 -16.90 -11.98
C ILE A 31 8.25 -17.22 -11.03
N LEU A 32 8.90 -18.36 -11.23
CA LEU A 32 10.12 -18.70 -10.52
C LEU A 32 11.30 -18.00 -11.20
N ILE A 33 12.00 -17.16 -10.43
CA ILE A 33 13.24 -16.51 -10.86
C ILE A 33 14.46 -17.10 -10.17
N GLY A 34 15.65 -16.99 -10.78
CA GLY A 34 16.91 -17.43 -10.20
C GLY A 34 17.03 -18.94 -9.97
N ALA A 35 16.27 -19.78 -10.71
CA ALA A 35 16.29 -21.22 -10.54
C ALA A 35 17.69 -21.84 -10.66
N GLN A 36 18.54 -21.30 -11.54
CA GLN A 36 19.92 -21.76 -11.73
C GLN A 36 20.86 -21.39 -10.57
N ARG A 37 20.57 -20.29 -9.86
CA ARG A 37 21.39 -19.79 -8.72
C ARG A 37 20.96 -20.35 -7.38
N THR A 38 19.66 -20.56 -7.19
CA THR A 38 19.07 -20.93 -5.91
C THR A 38 18.54 -22.36 -5.85
N ASN A 39 18.50 -23.07 -6.98
CA ASN A 39 17.82 -24.36 -7.12
C ASN A 39 16.35 -24.33 -6.61
N GLY A 40 15.72 -23.14 -6.63
CA GLY A 40 14.36 -22.96 -6.12
C GLY A 40 14.20 -22.95 -4.60
N HIS A 41 15.27 -22.74 -3.84
CA HIS A 41 15.27 -22.70 -2.36
C HIS A 41 15.36 -21.29 -1.77
N GLY A 42 15.02 -20.27 -2.56
CA GLY A 42 15.09 -18.88 -2.11
C GLY A 42 16.50 -18.32 -2.02
N VAL A 43 16.61 -17.04 -1.62
CA VAL A 43 17.90 -16.31 -1.52
C VAL A 43 18.43 -16.19 -0.07
N GLY A 44 17.85 -16.91 0.89
CA GLY A 44 18.34 -16.92 2.28
C GLY A 44 18.37 -15.53 2.95
N LYS A 45 17.36 -14.69 2.71
CA LYS A 45 17.27 -13.29 3.18
C LYS A 45 18.40 -12.35 2.68
N ILE A 46 19.06 -12.69 1.56
CA ILE A 46 20.08 -11.85 0.95
C ILE A 46 19.40 -10.96 -0.12
N SER A 47 19.09 -9.71 0.25
CA SER A 47 18.37 -8.78 -0.64
C SER A 47 19.19 -8.42 -1.88
N GLU A 48 20.51 -8.32 -1.76
CA GLU A 48 21.42 -8.05 -2.87
C GLU A 48 21.34 -9.18 -3.92
N LEU A 49 21.33 -10.44 -3.47
CA LEU A 49 21.15 -11.59 -4.36
C LEU A 49 19.75 -11.60 -4.98
N GLY A 50 18.73 -11.20 -4.23
CA GLY A 50 17.37 -11.02 -4.74
C GLY A 50 17.30 -9.97 -5.86
N ALA A 51 18.00 -8.85 -5.72
CA ALA A 51 18.09 -7.81 -6.72
C ALA A 51 18.83 -8.26 -7.99
N GLU A 52 19.99 -8.90 -7.82
CA GLU A 52 20.76 -9.46 -8.94
C GLU A 52 19.92 -10.44 -9.76
N ILE A 53 19.27 -11.39 -9.10
CA ILE A 53 18.40 -12.39 -9.76
C ILE A 53 17.22 -11.72 -10.47
N ALA A 54 16.59 -10.73 -9.84
CA ALA A 54 15.48 -10.02 -10.47
C ALA A 54 15.91 -9.27 -11.72
N ASN A 55 17.10 -8.70 -11.72
CA ASN A 55 17.67 -8.02 -12.88
C ASN A 55 18.07 -9.01 -13.99
N GLU A 56 18.62 -10.19 -13.65
CA GLU A 56 18.96 -11.25 -14.60
C GLU A 56 17.71 -11.84 -15.30
N ASP A 57 16.64 -12.06 -14.53
CA ASP A 57 15.39 -12.70 -15.00
C ASP A 57 14.27 -11.70 -15.34
N VAL A 58 14.58 -10.41 -15.45
CA VAL A 58 13.57 -9.35 -15.66
C VAL A 58 12.74 -9.57 -16.91
N ASP A 59 13.35 -10.00 -17.99
CA ASP A 59 12.63 -10.22 -19.27
C ASP A 59 11.58 -11.32 -19.15
N LYS A 60 11.87 -12.38 -18.39
CA LYS A 60 10.92 -13.44 -18.08
C LYS A 60 9.67 -12.91 -17.34
N ILE A 61 9.87 -11.98 -16.39
CA ILE A 61 8.78 -11.36 -15.65
C ILE A 61 7.96 -10.44 -16.56
N ILE A 62 8.63 -9.60 -17.34
CA ILE A 62 7.97 -8.67 -18.26
C ILE A 62 7.17 -9.43 -19.33
N ASP A 63 7.72 -10.48 -19.89
CA ASP A 63 7.03 -11.30 -20.89
C ASP A 63 5.78 -11.95 -20.29
N ALA A 64 5.83 -12.43 -19.04
CA ALA A 64 4.66 -12.95 -18.35
C ALA A 64 3.58 -11.87 -18.15
N ILE A 65 3.96 -10.68 -17.68
CA ILE A 65 3.04 -9.54 -17.47
C ILE A 65 2.35 -9.15 -18.79
N ARG A 66 3.07 -9.17 -19.91
CA ARG A 66 2.52 -8.85 -21.25
C ARG A 66 1.48 -9.84 -21.74
N THR A 67 1.38 -11.02 -21.13
CA THR A 67 0.35 -12.01 -21.48
C THR A 67 -1.02 -11.72 -20.87
N ALA A 68 -1.12 -10.72 -19.98
CA ALA A 68 -2.39 -10.35 -19.35
C ALA A 68 -3.37 -9.78 -20.39
N GLU A 69 -4.61 -10.22 -20.33
CA GLU A 69 -5.70 -9.61 -21.09
C GLU A 69 -5.86 -8.14 -20.64
N GLY A 70 -6.01 -7.21 -21.58
CA GLY A 70 -6.11 -5.79 -21.25
C GLY A 70 -4.79 -5.11 -20.81
N PHE A 71 -3.63 -5.77 -20.97
CA PHE A 71 -2.34 -5.20 -20.61
C PHE A 71 -2.10 -3.79 -21.17
N TYR A 72 -2.48 -3.55 -22.42
CA TYR A 72 -2.31 -2.24 -23.06
C TYR A 72 -3.27 -1.17 -22.56
N GLU A 73 -4.40 -1.57 -21.97
CA GLU A 73 -5.44 -0.72 -21.40
C GLU A 73 -5.19 -0.40 -19.91
N THR A 74 -4.18 -1.04 -19.29
CA THR A 74 -3.84 -0.82 -17.88
C THR A 74 -3.38 0.62 -17.64
N ASP A 75 -3.92 1.28 -16.61
CA ASP A 75 -3.53 2.64 -16.24
C ASP A 75 -2.24 2.68 -15.42
N ALA A 76 -1.97 1.65 -14.61
CA ALA A 76 -0.84 1.61 -13.68
C ALA A 76 -0.38 0.19 -13.36
N PHE A 77 0.82 0.07 -12.79
CA PHE A 77 1.34 -1.15 -12.17
C PHE A 77 1.35 -1.01 -10.66
N LEU A 78 0.99 -2.08 -9.95
CA LEU A 78 1.07 -2.17 -8.49
C LEU A 78 1.93 -3.37 -8.09
N LEU A 79 3.08 -3.12 -7.48
CA LEU A 79 3.97 -4.14 -6.97
C LEU A 79 3.82 -4.25 -5.46
N CYS A 80 3.79 -5.47 -4.92
CA CYS A 80 3.66 -5.70 -3.49
C CYS A 80 4.81 -6.59 -3.00
N ALA A 81 5.54 -6.13 -1.97
CA ALA A 81 6.61 -6.92 -1.39
C ALA A 81 6.75 -6.71 0.13
N GLY A 82 7.21 -7.77 0.82
CA GLY A 82 7.69 -7.67 2.19
C GLY A 82 9.12 -7.15 2.22
N ALA A 83 9.38 -6.13 3.06
CA ALA A 83 10.69 -5.48 3.16
C ALA A 83 11.75 -6.29 3.93
N ALA A 84 11.33 -7.28 4.72
CA ALA A 84 12.23 -8.06 5.60
C ALA A 84 12.99 -9.19 4.90
N GLY A 85 12.38 -9.76 3.86
CA GLY A 85 12.90 -10.92 3.13
C GLY A 85 14.07 -10.57 2.22
N GLY A 86 14.59 -11.56 1.49
CA GLY A 86 15.63 -11.35 0.48
C GLY A 86 15.04 -11.11 -0.90
N THR A 87 14.12 -11.95 -1.37
CA THR A 87 13.54 -11.85 -2.71
C THR A 87 12.72 -10.57 -2.88
N GLY A 88 11.67 -10.39 -2.06
CA GLY A 88 10.76 -9.24 -2.19
C GLY A 88 11.48 -7.91 -2.02
N SER A 89 12.28 -7.76 -0.95
CA SER A 89 13.01 -6.52 -0.66
C SER A 89 14.05 -6.16 -1.72
N GLY A 90 14.70 -7.17 -2.30
CA GLY A 90 15.69 -6.95 -3.35
C GLY A 90 15.08 -6.70 -4.73
N SER A 91 14.01 -7.42 -5.07
CA SER A 91 13.47 -7.38 -6.43
C SER A 91 12.53 -6.21 -6.72
N ILE A 92 11.79 -5.70 -5.72
CA ILE A 92 10.75 -4.72 -5.96
C ILE A 92 11.26 -3.45 -6.64
N GLY A 93 12.33 -2.82 -6.14
CA GLY A 93 12.92 -1.63 -6.74
C GLY A 93 13.46 -1.88 -8.15
N VAL A 94 14.10 -3.03 -8.37
CA VAL A 94 14.59 -3.43 -9.70
C VAL A 94 13.44 -3.55 -10.69
N LEU A 95 12.38 -4.25 -10.33
CA LEU A 95 11.20 -4.43 -11.20
C LEU A 95 10.50 -3.10 -11.48
N THR A 96 10.34 -2.27 -10.47
CA THR A 96 9.75 -0.92 -10.60
C THR A 96 10.52 -0.09 -11.60
N LYS A 97 11.84 -0.04 -11.48
CA LYS A 97 12.71 0.67 -12.43
C LYS A 97 12.51 0.18 -13.86
N HIS A 98 12.58 -1.13 -14.09
CA HIS A 98 12.42 -1.72 -15.41
C HIS A 98 11.03 -1.50 -16.02
N LEU A 99 9.96 -1.55 -15.20
CA LEU A 99 8.61 -1.23 -15.67
C LEU A 99 8.50 0.23 -16.09
N LYS A 100 9.04 1.17 -15.31
CA LYS A 100 9.02 2.59 -15.66
C LYS A 100 9.83 2.92 -16.91
N GLU A 101 10.99 2.30 -17.08
CA GLU A 101 11.82 2.48 -18.27
C GLU A 101 11.14 1.94 -19.54
N ARG A 102 10.40 0.82 -19.44
CA ARG A 102 9.77 0.17 -20.60
C ARG A 102 8.38 0.71 -20.92
N TYR A 103 7.64 1.20 -19.93
CA TYR A 103 6.25 1.64 -20.08
C TYR A 103 6.09 3.10 -19.66
N ILE A 104 6.75 3.98 -20.43
CA ILE A 104 6.70 5.43 -20.21
C ILE A 104 5.25 5.90 -20.22
N GLY A 105 4.86 6.67 -19.19
CA GLY A 105 3.50 7.19 -19.04
C GLY A 105 2.54 6.32 -18.22
N LYS A 106 2.97 5.10 -17.83
CA LYS A 106 2.23 4.28 -16.87
C LYS A 106 2.91 4.37 -15.50
N PRO A 107 2.27 4.93 -14.47
CA PRO A 107 2.85 4.99 -13.14
C PRO A 107 3.02 3.60 -12.54
N VAL A 108 4.04 3.46 -11.70
CA VAL A 108 4.35 2.25 -10.95
C VAL A 108 4.31 2.56 -9.47
N TYR A 109 3.46 1.87 -8.74
CA TYR A 109 3.26 2.02 -7.32
C TYR A 109 3.78 0.80 -6.58
N ASP A 110 4.51 1.04 -5.49
CA ASP A 110 5.04 -0.02 -4.64
C ASP A 110 4.28 -0.08 -3.31
N VAL A 111 3.84 -1.27 -2.92
CA VAL A 111 3.30 -1.55 -1.60
C VAL A 111 4.37 -2.28 -0.81
N VAL A 112 4.95 -1.59 0.16
CA VAL A 112 6.04 -2.10 0.98
C VAL A 112 5.50 -2.48 2.36
N VAL A 113 5.53 -3.78 2.67
CA VAL A 113 5.06 -4.32 3.94
C VAL A 113 6.24 -4.42 4.90
N LEU A 114 6.17 -3.67 6.00
CA LEU A 114 7.21 -3.64 7.02
C LEU A 114 7.14 -4.86 7.94
N PRO A 115 8.29 -5.32 8.45
CA PRO A 115 8.36 -6.48 9.33
C PRO A 115 7.66 -6.28 10.67
N PHE A 116 7.31 -7.40 11.31
CA PHE A 116 6.92 -7.40 12.72
C PHE A 116 8.13 -7.12 13.62
N ARG A 117 7.90 -6.55 14.79
CA ARG A 117 8.96 -6.28 15.78
C ARG A 117 9.78 -7.51 16.15
N GLN A 118 9.15 -8.68 16.16
CA GLN A 118 9.84 -9.93 16.46
C GLN A 118 10.90 -10.24 15.39
N GLU A 119 10.59 -10.01 14.12
CA GLU A 119 11.54 -10.22 13.01
C GLU A 119 12.72 -9.24 13.10
N GLU A 120 12.46 -7.98 13.48
CA GLU A 120 13.49 -6.96 13.68
C GLU A 120 14.48 -7.33 14.81
N THR A 121 13.97 -7.95 15.88
CA THR A 121 14.79 -8.31 17.05
C THR A 121 15.56 -9.62 16.88
N THR A 122 15.01 -10.55 16.09
CA THR A 122 15.62 -11.87 15.87
C THR A 122 16.77 -11.84 14.88
N GLU A 123 16.68 -10.97 13.85
CA GLU A 123 17.62 -10.94 12.76
C GLU A 123 18.00 -9.51 12.35
N THR A 124 19.26 -9.15 12.56
CA THR A 124 19.80 -7.83 12.19
C THR A 124 19.68 -7.53 10.70
N ARG A 125 19.72 -8.56 9.84
CA ARG A 125 19.56 -8.42 8.40
C ARG A 125 18.18 -7.91 8.00
N THR A 126 17.14 -8.17 8.78
CA THR A 126 15.78 -7.62 8.58
C THR A 126 15.78 -6.10 8.52
N ILE A 127 16.50 -5.44 9.42
CA ILE A 127 16.59 -3.97 9.46
C ILE A 127 17.33 -3.44 8.22
N TYR A 128 18.44 -4.07 7.85
CA TYR A 128 19.20 -3.71 6.65
C TYR A 128 18.37 -3.88 5.37
N ASN A 129 17.72 -5.03 5.19
CA ASN A 129 16.87 -5.32 4.03
C ASN A 129 15.72 -4.31 3.95
N THR A 130 15.08 -3.98 5.09
CA THR A 130 13.99 -3.01 5.13
C THR A 130 14.47 -1.62 4.70
N ALA A 131 15.60 -1.16 5.20
CA ALA A 131 16.15 0.16 4.84
C ALA A 131 16.56 0.24 3.36
N THR A 132 17.24 -0.78 2.83
CA THR A 132 17.62 -0.82 1.41
C THR A 132 16.40 -0.91 0.49
N CYS A 133 15.39 -1.70 0.85
CA CYS A 133 14.12 -1.79 0.15
C CYS A 133 13.41 -0.43 0.08
N LEU A 134 13.23 0.21 1.24
CA LEU A 134 12.58 1.52 1.34
C LEU A 134 13.31 2.59 0.52
N LYS A 135 14.64 2.64 0.60
CA LYS A 135 15.43 3.59 -0.19
C LYS A 135 15.31 3.31 -1.69
N SER A 136 15.44 2.05 -2.11
CA SER A 136 15.38 1.66 -3.52
C SER A 136 14.01 1.96 -4.14
N THR A 137 12.92 1.59 -3.46
CA THR A 137 11.56 1.87 -3.94
C THR A 137 11.26 3.36 -3.99
N TYR A 138 11.65 4.14 -2.97
CA TYR A 138 11.42 5.59 -2.94
C TYR A 138 12.07 6.33 -4.10
N LEU A 139 13.25 5.88 -4.54
CA LEU A 139 13.98 6.52 -5.62
C LEU A 139 13.38 6.28 -7.01
N VAL A 140 12.60 5.22 -7.19
CA VAL A 140 12.10 4.82 -8.52
C VAL A 140 10.60 4.81 -8.66
N ALA A 141 9.83 4.46 -7.61
CA ALA A 141 8.38 4.40 -7.67
C ALA A 141 7.73 5.79 -7.75
N ASP A 142 6.55 5.86 -8.37
CA ASP A 142 5.76 7.10 -8.36
C ASP A 142 5.14 7.34 -6.99
N ALA A 143 4.69 6.28 -6.31
CA ALA A 143 4.35 6.33 -4.89
C ALA A 143 4.70 5.01 -4.21
N VAL A 144 5.00 5.09 -2.91
CA VAL A 144 5.30 3.93 -2.05
C VAL A 144 4.30 3.88 -0.91
N PHE A 145 3.40 2.91 -0.96
CA PHE A 145 2.46 2.64 0.12
C PHE A 145 3.18 1.91 1.26
N LEU A 146 3.14 2.51 2.43
CA LEU A 146 3.77 2.01 3.63
C LEU A 146 2.76 1.23 4.47
N ILE A 147 3.01 -0.07 4.66
CA ILE A 147 2.14 -0.95 5.44
C ILE A 147 2.87 -1.44 6.68
N ASP A 148 2.42 -1.01 7.85
CA ASP A 148 2.97 -1.47 9.13
C ASP A 148 2.12 -2.59 9.72
N ASN A 149 2.49 -3.85 9.46
CA ASN A 149 1.78 -5.02 9.99
C ASN A 149 1.70 -5.01 11.52
N GLN A 150 2.71 -4.46 12.21
CA GLN A 150 2.75 -4.42 13.68
C GLN A 150 1.58 -3.62 14.26
N ARG A 151 1.05 -2.65 13.50
CA ARG A 151 -0.08 -1.79 13.91
C ARG A 151 -1.36 -2.58 14.15
N TYR A 152 -1.58 -3.64 13.39
CA TYR A 152 -2.83 -4.39 13.38
C TYR A 152 -2.79 -5.69 14.19
N VAL A 153 -1.64 -6.02 14.82
CA VAL A 153 -1.48 -7.26 15.61
C VAL A 153 -2.37 -7.23 16.84
N LYS A 154 -3.22 -8.25 16.98
CA LYS A 154 -3.98 -8.52 18.20
C LYS A 154 -3.24 -9.58 19.03
N LYS A 155 -2.92 -9.27 20.28
CA LYS A 155 -2.07 -10.12 21.15
C LYS A 155 -2.65 -11.51 21.40
N ASP A 156 -3.97 -11.62 21.46
CA ASP A 156 -4.67 -12.85 21.88
C ASP A 156 -5.27 -13.64 20.70
N ALA A 157 -4.99 -13.25 19.45
CA ALA A 157 -5.51 -13.94 18.28
C ALA A 157 -4.48 -14.94 17.71
N PRO A 158 -4.93 -16.12 17.18
CA PRO A 158 -4.07 -17.04 16.44
C PRO A 158 -3.35 -16.33 15.29
N ALA A 159 -2.11 -16.73 14.98
CA ALA A 159 -1.28 -16.07 13.98
C ALA A 159 -1.95 -16.00 12.60
N GLU A 160 -2.58 -17.09 12.15
CA GLU A 160 -3.29 -17.13 10.86
C GLU A 160 -4.47 -16.14 10.82
N ASN A 161 -5.25 -16.05 11.91
CA ASN A 161 -6.36 -15.11 12.02
C ASN A 161 -5.87 -13.66 12.06
N ASN A 162 -4.73 -13.41 12.67
CA ASN A 162 -4.10 -12.10 12.66
C ASN A 162 -3.71 -11.70 11.25
N LEU A 163 -3.00 -12.55 10.50
CA LEU A 163 -2.57 -12.25 9.13
C LEU A 163 -3.76 -12.00 8.19
N ASN A 164 -4.79 -12.84 8.25
CA ASN A 164 -6.00 -12.63 7.45
C ASN A 164 -6.71 -11.33 7.79
N SER A 165 -6.80 -10.98 9.07
CA SER A 165 -7.39 -9.71 9.52
C SER A 165 -6.57 -8.50 9.10
N ILE A 166 -5.24 -8.59 9.17
CA ILE A 166 -4.32 -7.52 8.72
C ILE A 166 -4.47 -7.32 7.22
N ASN A 167 -4.42 -8.41 6.44
CA ASN A 167 -4.55 -8.35 4.99
C ASN A 167 -5.89 -7.73 4.57
N ALA A 168 -7.01 -8.12 5.20
CA ALA A 168 -8.32 -7.54 4.90
C ALA A 168 -8.34 -6.03 5.14
N ARG A 169 -7.80 -5.56 6.28
CA ARG A 169 -7.75 -4.12 6.63
C ARG A 169 -6.93 -3.28 5.65
N VAL A 170 -5.95 -3.88 5.00
CA VAL A 170 -5.14 -3.22 3.98
C VAL A 170 -5.81 -3.31 2.61
N VAL A 171 -6.30 -4.50 2.23
CA VAL A 171 -6.82 -4.77 0.88
C VAL A 171 -8.18 -4.12 0.63
N GLU A 172 -9.09 -4.10 1.63
CA GLU A 172 -10.43 -3.51 1.47
C GLU A 172 -10.42 -2.04 1.07
N PRO A 173 -9.61 -1.14 1.71
CA PRO A 173 -9.49 0.24 1.26
C PRO A 173 -8.94 0.37 -0.17
N PHE A 174 -7.93 -0.43 -0.56
CA PHE A 174 -7.45 -0.45 -1.93
C PHE A 174 -8.53 -0.86 -2.92
N TYR A 175 -9.27 -1.94 -2.61
CA TYR A 175 -10.35 -2.42 -3.45
C TYR A 175 -11.41 -1.33 -3.68
N ASN A 176 -11.82 -0.62 -2.64
CA ASN A 176 -12.80 0.45 -2.75
C ASN A 176 -12.32 1.57 -3.67
N VAL A 177 -11.07 2.01 -3.52
CA VAL A 177 -10.48 3.08 -4.35
C VAL A 177 -10.37 2.64 -5.81
N LEU A 178 -9.84 1.44 -6.07
CA LEU A 178 -9.64 0.95 -7.43
C LEU A 178 -10.94 0.65 -8.16
N CYS A 179 -12.01 0.26 -7.46
CA CYS A 179 -13.30 -0.05 -8.09
C CYS A 179 -14.19 1.17 -8.28
N ALA A 180 -13.98 2.26 -7.56
CA ALA A 180 -14.87 3.41 -7.57
C ALA A 180 -14.99 4.10 -8.94
N GLY A 181 -13.89 4.20 -9.68
CA GLY A 181 -13.84 4.81 -11.00
C GLY A 181 -14.27 3.90 -12.14
N GLU A 182 -14.26 2.57 -11.91
CA GLU A 182 -14.53 1.54 -12.93
C GLU A 182 -15.98 1.06 -12.95
N GLU A 183 -16.85 1.68 -12.15
CA GLU A 183 -18.24 1.25 -12.03
C GLU A 183 -19.07 1.64 -13.27
N THR A 184 -19.57 0.64 -13.97
CA THR A 184 -20.42 0.82 -15.18
C THR A 184 -21.92 0.74 -14.89
N ASN A 185 -22.30 0.14 -13.76
CA ASN A 185 -23.70 0.05 -13.38
C ASN A 185 -24.17 1.40 -12.82
N ARG A 186 -25.06 2.08 -13.56
CA ARG A 186 -25.61 3.41 -13.20
C ARG A 186 -26.14 3.53 -11.76
N ARG A 187 -26.58 2.40 -11.16
CA ARG A 187 -27.05 2.37 -9.78
C ARG A 187 -25.96 2.65 -8.76
N TYR A 188 -24.72 2.33 -9.12
CA TYR A 188 -23.54 2.43 -8.26
C TYR A 188 -22.55 3.50 -8.72
N VAL A 189 -22.89 4.25 -9.76
CA VAL A 189 -22.11 5.43 -10.16
C VAL A 189 -22.44 6.57 -9.21
N GLY A 190 -21.41 7.13 -8.59
CA GLY A 190 -21.53 8.25 -7.67
C GLY A 190 -21.86 9.56 -8.34
N SER A 191 -22.19 10.56 -7.53
CA SER A 191 -22.40 11.93 -8.00
C SER A 191 -21.06 12.65 -8.29
N LYS A 192 -20.00 12.24 -7.61
CA LYS A 192 -18.63 12.66 -7.80
C LYS A 192 -17.73 11.44 -7.96
N THR A 193 -17.58 10.96 -9.17
CA THR A 193 -16.74 9.79 -9.48
C THR A 193 -15.28 10.11 -9.23
N LEU A 194 -14.58 9.20 -8.56
CA LEU A 194 -13.14 9.22 -8.40
C LEU A 194 -12.55 8.42 -9.57
N ASP A 195 -11.97 9.08 -10.56
CA ASP A 195 -11.40 8.42 -11.73
C ASP A 195 -9.90 8.08 -11.56
N ALA A 196 -9.34 7.34 -12.54
CA ALA A 196 -7.93 6.98 -12.55
C ALA A 196 -7.03 8.22 -12.55
N GLY A 197 -7.42 9.32 -13.20
CA GLY A 197 -6.66 10.57 -13.22
C GLY A 197 -6.57 11.22 -11.84
N ASP A 198 -7.64 11.22 -11.06
CA ASP A 198 -7.65 11.70 -9.67
C ASP A 198 -6.72 10.88 -8.78
N ILE A 199 -6.73 9.55 -8.95
CA ILE A 199 -5.85 8.64 -8.21
C ILE A 199 -4.40 8.91 -8.58
N ILE A 200 -4.07 8.90 -9.88
CA ILE A 200 -2.70 9.12 -10.39
C ILE A 200 -2.15 10.48 -9.91
N GLN A 201 -2.96 11.53 -9.96
CA GLN A 201 -2.54 12.86 -9.51
C GLN A 201 -2.41 12.99 -7.99
N THR A 202 -3.00 12.09 -7.21
CA THR A 202 -2.87 12.09 -5.76
C THR A 202 -1.64 11.31 -5.31
N LEU A 203 -1.35 10.17 -5.92
CA LEU A 203 -0.33 9.24 -5.46
C LEU A 203 1.09 9.72 -5.83
N THR A 204 1.89 10.09 -4.82
CA THR A 204 3.30 10.46 -4.99
C THR A 204 4.09 10.27 -3.69
N GLY A 205 5.37 9.86 -3.79
CA GLY A 205 6.25 9.69 -2.64
C GLY A 205 5.71 8.72 -1.58
N TRP A 206 6.00 8.99 -0.30
CA TRP A 206 5.46 8.18 0.79
C TRP A 206 3.95 8.34 0.90
N THR A 207 3.26 7.22 0.92
CA THR A 207 1.80 7.15 0.87
C THR A 207 1.29 6.16 1.92
N VAL A 208 0.15 6.48 2.53
CA VAL A 208 -0.55 5.63 3.49
C VAL A 208 -2.04 5.56 3.13
N ILE A 209 -2.67 4.46 3.50
CA ILE A 209 -4.09 4.22 3.26
C ILE A 209 -4.78 3.74 4.53
N GLY A 210 -6.02 4.13 4.75
CA GLY A 210 -6.82 3.68 5.88
C GLY A 210 -8.29 3.58 5.53
N GLY A 211 -8.98 2.70 6.23
CA GLY A 211 -10.42 2.51 6.10
C GLY A 211 -11.12 2.61 7.45
N GLY A 212 -12.28 3.24 7.45
CA GLY A 212 -13.14 3.30 8.62
C GLY A 212 -14.59 3.03 8.24
N SER A 213 -15.35 2.47 9.17
CA SER A 213 -16.68 1.96 8.92
C SER A 213 -17.64 2.29 10.06
N SER A 214 -18.86 2.67 9.73
CA SER A 214 -19.92 2.92 10.69
C SER A 214 -21.22 2.23 10.26
N THR A 215 -21.81 1.45 11.16
CA THR A 215 -23.02 0.67 10.84
C THR A 215 -24.27 1.55 10.85
N LEU A 216 -25.12 1.39 9.83
CA LEU A 216 -26.41 2.03 9.74
C LEU A 216 -27.46 1.28 10.60
N GLU A 217 -28.26 2.01 11.36
CA GLU A 217 -29.33 1.41 12.16
C GLU A 217 -30.40 0.76 11.30
N ARG A 218 -30.95 -0.37 11.78
CA ARG A 218 -32.10 -1.03 11.15
C ARG A 218 -33.33 -0.11 11.23
N ARG A 219 -33.81 0.33 10.07
CA ARG A 219 -35.14 0.94 10.00
C ARG A 219 -36.21 -0.15 10.12
N LEU A 220 -37.09 0.01 11.08
CA LEU A 220 -38.31 -0.78 11.11
C LEU A 220 -39.23 -0.30 9.96
N PRO A 221 -39.89 -1.24 9.22
CA PRO A 221 -40.64 -0.90 8.01
C PRO A 221 -41.86 -0.01 8.26
N PHE A 222 -42.19 0.31 9.51
CA PHE A 222 -43.35 1.12 9.91
C PHE A 222 -43.04 2.60 10.23
N CYS A 223 -41.76 3.05 10.17
CA CYS A 223 -41.46 4.46 10.30
C CYS A 223 -41.61 5.17 8.95
N GLY A 224 -42.46 6.18 8.90
CA GLY A 224 -42.92 6.87 7.68
C GLY A 224 -41.84 7.52 6.82
N PRO A 225 -42.22 8.05 5.63
CA PRO A 225 -41.31 8.33 4.50
C PRO A 225 -40.48 9.61 4.61
N LYS A 226 -40.54 10.38 5.67
CA LYS A 226 -39.75 11.63 5.78
C LYS A 226 -38.58 11.46 6.74
N ARG A 227 -37.35 11.68 6.22
CA ARG A 227 -36.16 11.86 7.04
C ARG A 227 -36.34 13.09 7.94
N ASP A 228 -36.32 12.87 9.26
CA ASP A 228 -36.28 13.96 10.24
C ASP A 228 -34.86 14.58 10.28
N PHE A 229 -34.78 15.85 10.65
CA PHE A 229 -33.52 16.59 10.83
C PHE A 229 -32.55 15.84 11.76
N ARG A 230 -33.05 15.17 12.78
CA ARG A 230 -32.26 14.33 13.71
C ARG A 230 -31.59 13.15 13.03
N GLU A 231 -32.25 12.49 12.07
CA GLU A 231 -31.67 11.37 11.30
C GLU A 231 -30.52 11.86 10.42
N LYS A 232 -30.68 13.01 9.75
CA LYS A 232 -29.61 13.60 8.94
C LYS A 232 -28.37 13.96 9.78
N MET A 233 -28.55 14.53 10.97
CA MET A 233 -27.44 14.81 11.89
C MET A 233 -26.76 13.52 12.37
N SER A 234 -27.54 12.44 12.63
CA SER A 234 -27.00 11.13 13.01
C SER A 234 -26.15 10.52 11.89
N ASP A 235 -26.61 10.57 10.64
CA ASP A 235 -25.86 10.01 9.49
C ASP A 235 -24.57 10.81 9.24
N THR A 236 -24.63 12.11 9.38
CA THR A 236 -23.44 12.98 9.31
C THR A 236 -22.43 12.67 10.40
N SER A 237 -22.88 12.51 11.65
CA SER A 237 -22.02 12.12 12.78
C SER A 237 -21.37 10.73 12.56
N ARG A 238 -22.10 9.78 11.99
CA ARG A 238 -21.57 8.44 11.63
C ARG A 238 -20.52 8.52 10.52
N SER A 239 -20.73 9.37 9.53
CA SER A 239 -19.76 9.56 8.43
C SER A 239 -18.47 10.19 8.94
N VAL A 240 -18.56 11.18 9.84
CA VAL A 240 -17.38 11.77 10.51
C VAL A 240 -16.67 10.72 11.37
N HIS A 241 -17.41 9.92 12.14
CA HIS A 241 -16.82 8.83 12.92
C HIS A 241 -16.10 7.81 12.03
N ALA A 242 -16.66 7.45 10.86
CA ALA A 242 -15.97 6.57 9.90
C ALA A 242 -14.70 7.21 9.35
N MET A 243 -14.70 8.53 9.09
CA MET A 243 -13.48 9.27 8.68
C MET A 243 -12.43 9.25 9.79
N ASP A 244 -12.81 9.57 11.03
CA ASP A 244 -11.88 9.59 12.17
C ASP A 244 -11.28 8.18 12.40
N GLN A 245 -12.09 7.13 12.22
CA GLN A 245 -11.61 5.76 12.25
C GLN A 245 -10.63 5.48 11.09
N ALA A 246 -10.94 5.90 9.85
CA ALA A 246 -10.05 5.71 8.71
C ALA A 246 -8.68 6.37 8.96
N ILE A 247 -8.66 7.55 9.54
CA ILE A 247 -7.43 8.27 9.90
C ILE A 247 -6.69 7.56 11.04
N SER A 248 -7.41 7.08 12.05
CA SER A 248 -6.81 6.32 13.15
C SER A 248 -6.26 4.97 12.72
N GLU A 249 -6.80 4.38 11.65
CA GLU A 249 -6.43 3.07 11.08
C GLU A 249 -5.56 3.19 9.82
N LEU A 250 -4.94 4.35 9.57
CA LEU A 250 -3.95 4.50 8.49
C LEU A 250 -2.88 3.41 8.58
N SER A 251 -2.45 2.90 7.46
CA SER A 251 -1.50 1.78 7.35
C SER A 251 -0.12 2.04 7.98
N MET A 252 0.20 3.31 8.23
CA MET A 252 1.36 3.78 8.97
C MET A 252 0.98 5.01 9.80
N PRO A 253 1.47 5.15 11.05
CA PRO A 253 1.31 6.40 11.81
C PRO A 253 2.11 7.54 11.16
N ILE A 254 1.42 8.62 10.85
CA ILE A 254 1.99 9.84 10.29
C ILE A 254 1.41 11.06 10.99
N ASP A 255 2.01 12.22 10.78
CA ASP A 255 1.40 13.51 11.09
C ASP A 255 0.58 13.98 9.88
N PRO A 256 -0.75 14.12 9.98
CA PRO A 256 -1.56 14.59 8.86
C PRO A 256 -1.22 16.01 8.39
N ALA A 257 -0.61 16.84 9.24
CA ALA A 257 -0.18 18.19 8.88
C ALA A 257 1.00 18.20 7.88
N ASP A 258 1.74 17.10 7.80
CA ASP A 258 2.90 16.93 6.90
C ASP A 258 2.53 16.22 5.57
N VAL A 259 1.28 16.28 5.17
CA VAL A 259 0.73 15.65 3.97
C VAL A 259 0.52 16.69 2.88
N GLY A 260 1.08 16.47 1.70
CA GLY A 260 0.91 17.35 0.53
C GLY A 260 -0.34 17.04 -0.29
N ARG A 261 -0.76 15.77 -0.34
CA ARG A 261 -1.94 15.34 -1.12
C ARG A 261 -2.76 14.31 -0.37
N ALA A 262 -4.08 14.39 -0.50
CA ALA A 262 -4.98 13.43 0.09
C ALA A 262 -6.18 13.15 -0.82
N LEU A 263 -6.75 11.97 -0.69
CA LEU A 263 -8.07 11.67 -1.23
C LEU A 263 -8.92 10.96 -0.17
N TYR A 264 -10.23 11.13 -0.25
CA TYR A 264 -11.16 10.28 0.47
C TYR A 264 -12.28 9.80 -0.45
N LEU A 265 -12.74 8.58 -0.19
CA LEU A 265 -13.84 7.94 -0.88
C LEU A 265 -14.92 7.58 0.15
N LEU A 266 -16.14 8.07 -0.07
CA LEU A 266 -17.32 7.70 0.70
C LEU A 266 -18.03 6.54 0.02
N THR A 267 -18.19 5.41 0.68
CA THR A 267 -18.94 4.25 0.20
C THR A 267 -20.12 4.00 1.12
N ALA A 268 -21.34 4.07 0.61
CA ALA A 268 -22.57 3.92 1.39
C ALA A 268 -23.76 3.60 0.46
N PRO A 269 -24.95 3.24 0.98
CA PRO A 269 -26.17 3.23 0.17
C PRO A 269 -26.44 4.61 -0.44
N ALA A 270 -26.84 4.66 -1.72
CA ALA A 270 -27.05 5.93 -2.45
C ALA A 270 -27.96 6.93 -1.70
N LYS A 271 -28.97 6.44 -0.98
CA LYS A 271 -29.89 7.25 -0.16
C LYS A 271 -29.22 7.89 1.06
N GLU A 272 -28.07 7.38 1.51
CA GLU A 272 -27.30 7.90 2.65
C GLU A 272 -26.22 8.89 2.23
N MET A 273 -25.97 9.03 0.93
CA MET A 273 -25.01 9.97 0.37
C MET A 273 -25.67 11.33 0.13
N SER A 274 -25.19 12.36 0.79
CA SER A 274 -25.61 13.73 0.58
C SER A 274 -24.42 14.64 0.36
N MET A 275 -24.64 15.75 -0.35
CA MET A 275 -23.60 16.77 -0.56
C MET A 275 -23.10 17.36 0.76
N ASP A 276 -23.98 17.44 1.77
CA ASP A 276 -23.62 17.94 3.11
C ASP A 276 -22.62 17.01 3.80
N ILE A 277 -22.80 15.68 3.67
CA ILE A 277 -21.85 14.68 4.21
C ILE A 277 -20.51 14.80 3.50
N LEU A 278 -20.50 14.83 2.16
CA LEU A 278 -19.25 14.97 1.40
C LEU A 278 -18.51 16.27 1.78
N LYS A 279 -19.21 17.39 1.89
CA LYS A 279 -18.62 18.66 2.31
C LYS A 279 -18.02 18.56 3.71
N GLN A 280 -18.74 17.96 4.65
CA GLN A 280 -18.29 17.85 6.04
C GLN A 280 -17.07 16.94 6.19
N LEU A 281 -17.02 15.83 5.46
CA LEU A 281 -15.84 14.96 5.39
C LEU A 281 -14.64 15.73 4.79
N GLY A 282 -14.87 16.52 3.74
CA GLY A 282 -13.84 17.38 3.14
C GLY A 282 -13.32 18.45 4.11
N ASP A 283 -14.20 19.08 4.87
CA ASP A 283 -13.82 20.08 5.87
C ASP A 283 -13.07 19.45 7.05
N ASN A 284 -13.49 18.26 7.52
CA ASN A 284 -12.77 17.49 8.54
C ASN A 284 -11.34 17.18 8.08
N LEU A 285 -11.19 16.60 6.89
CA LEU A 285 -9.85 16.24 6.36
C LEU A 285 -8.97 17.48 6.13
N ARG A 286 -9.57 18.62 5.68
CA ARG A 286 -8.83 19.88 5.51
C ARG A 286 -8.35 20.46 6.82
N ASN A 287 -9.11 20.30 7.90
CA ASN A 287 -8.68 20.74 9.24
C ASN A 287 -7.50 19.90 9.77
N LEU A 288 -7.43 18.61 9.40
CA LEU A 288 -6.35 17.70 9.81
C LEU A 288 -5.11 17.84 8.94
N ALA A 289 -5.29 18.02 7.63
CA ALA A 289 -4.24 18.15 6.62
C ALA A 289 -4.36 19.49 5.89
N PRO A 290 -4.07 20.64 6.53
CA PRO A 290 -4.35 21.96 6.00
C PRO A 290 -3.54 22.31 4.74
N ASN A 291 -2.40 21.67 4.54
CA ASN A 291 -1.52 21.90 3.40
C ASN A 291 -1.84 20.96 2.22
N ALA A 292 -2.70 19.95 2.41
CA ALA A 292 -2.95 18.94 1.41
C ALA A 292 -3.90 19.40 0.29
N LEU A 293 -3.58 19.02 -0.94
CA LEU A 293 -4.54 19.05 -2.06
C LEU A 293 -5.49 17.85 -1.91
N ILE A 294 -6.76 18.14 -1.57
CA ILE A 294 -7.74 17.09 -1.25
C ILE A 294 -8.64 16.80 -2.45
N ARG A 295 -8.69 15.53 -2.85
CA ARG A 295 -9.68 14.98 -3.79
C ARG A 295 -10.70 14.14 -3.06
N SER A 296 -11.88 13.99 -3.64
CA SER A 296 -12.95 13.20 -3.03
C SER A 296 -13.83 12.56 -4.08
N GLY A 297 -14.36 11.41 -3.74
CA GLY A 297 -15.35 10.71 -4.53
C GLY A 297 -16.42 10.04 -3.67
N ASP A 298 -17.49 9.64 -4.30
CA ASP A 298 -18.54 8.84 -3.71
C ASP A 298 -18.79 7.58 -4.55
N TYR A 299 -19.03 6.45 -3.86
CA TYR A 299 -19.20 5.14 -4.45
C TYR A 299 -20.41 4.45 -3.83
N PRO A 300 -21.61 4.62 -4.43
CA PRO A 300 -22.83 4.00 -3.93
C PRO A 300 -22.75 2.48 -3.92
N ARG A 301 -23.17 1.85 -2.82
CA ARG A 301 -23.24 0.39 -2.67
C ARG A 301 -24.46 -0.03 -1.89
N ASP A 302 -24.96 -1.24 -2.18
CA ASP A 302 -26.01 -1.88 -1.38
C ASP A 302 -25.38 -2.50 -0.12
N SER A 303 -24.98 -1.66 0.82
CA SER A 303 -24.42 -2.06 2.11
C SER A 303 -25.30 -1.57 3.26
N ARG A 304 -25.00 -2.02 4.48
CA ARG A 304 -25.59 -1.47 5.71
C ARG A 304 -24.57 -0.67 6.52
N GLN A 305 -23.57 -0.18 5.84
CA GLN A 305 -22.47 0.55 6.44
C GLN A 305 -22.20 1.81 5.64
N ILE A 306 -21.64 2.78 6.32
CA ILE A 306 -20.97 3.92 5.74
C ILE A 306 -19.48 3.63 5.90
N ASP A 307 -18.77 3.47 4.80
CA ASP A 307 -17.35 3.24 4.78
C ASP A 307 -16.65 4.49 4.22
N VAL A 308 -15.55 4.87 4.84
CA VAL A 308 -14.70 5.95 4.37
C VAL A 308 -13.30 5.39 4.16
N THR A 309 -12.79 5.53 2.96
CA THR A 309 -11.40 5.25 2.64
C THR A 309 -10.64 6.56 2.53
N VAL A 310 -9.48 6.65 3.18
CA VAL A 310 -8.58 7.81 3.12
C VAL A 310 -7.23 7.36 2.60
N VAL A 311 -6.68 8.10 1.63
CA VAL A 311 -5.29 7.98 1.20
C VAL A 311 -4.61 9.31 1.46
N MET A 312 -3.44 9.27 2.08
CA MET A 312 -2.57 10.43 2.31
C MET A 312 -1.23 10.18 1.66
N SER A 313 -0.74 11.14 0.91
CA SER A 313 0.39 11.01 -0.01
C SER A 313 1.27 12.27 0.05
N GLU A 314 2.46 12.21 -0.56
CA GLU A 314 3.44 13.30 -0.49
C GLU A 314 3.78 13.66 0.96
N ILE A 315 4.06 12.61 1.76
CA ILE A 315 4.37 12.76 3.18
C ILE A 315 5.86 13.12 3.31
N GLY A 316 6.15 14.26 3.91
CA GLY A 316 7.52 14.77 4.04
C GLY A 316 8.35 13.97 5.03
N SER A 317 7.77 13.51 6.15
CA SER A 317 8.50 12.78 7.19
C SER A 317 7.68 11.62 7.77
N VAL A 318 8.30 10.44 7.81
CA VAL A 318 7.72 9.25 8.46
C VAL A 318 8.71 8.73 9.50
N ARG A 319 8.41 8.99 10.78
CA ARG A 319 9.29 8.66 11.90
C ARG A 319 9.82 7.21 11.86
N LYS A 320 8.95 6.24 11.59
CA LYS A 320 9.35 4.82 11.56
C LYS A 320 10.37 4.53 10.45
N ILE A 321 10.28 5.21 9.31
CA ILE A 321 11.26 5.10 8.23
C ILE A 321 12.60 5.69 8.63
N THR A 322 12.59 6.88 9.23
CA THR A 322 13.80 7.50 9.79
C THR A 322 14.48 6.58 10.81
N ASP A 323 13.69 5.92 11.68
CA ASP A 323 14.21 4.95 12.65
C ASP A 323 14.88 3.75 11.97
N TYR A 324 14.31 3.22 10.85
CA TYR A 324 14.96 2.16 10.07
C TYR A 324 16.27 2.59 9.45
N PHE A 325 16.31 3.77 8.85
CA PHE A 325 17.54 4.30 8.25
C PHE A 325 18.63 4.51 9.30
N THR A 326 18.29 5.10 10.44
CA THR A 326 19.23 5.28 11.56
C THR A 326 19.81 3.95 12.03
N LYS A 327 18.96 2.96 12.32
CA LYS A 327 19.39 1.62 12.75
C LYS A 327 20.25 0.92 11.69
N ALA A 328 19.91 1.06 10.40
CA ALA A 328 20.68 0.43 9.33
C ALA A 328 22.08 1.07 9.20
N ILE A 329 22.20 2.37 9.34
CA ILE A 329 23.47 3.10 9.34
C ILE A 329 24.34 2.64 10.50
N ASP A 330 23.78 2.53 11.71
CA ASP A 330 24.49 2.02 12.88
C ASP A 330 25.02 0.59 12.63
N LEU A 331 24.21 -0.28 12.03
CA LEU A 331 24.59 -1.64 11.66
C LEU A 331 25.75 -1.64 10.63
N ILE A 332 25.65 -0.83 9.56
CA ILE A 332 26.69 -0.71 8.54
C ILE A 332 27.98 -0.21 9.19
N SER A 333 27.90 0.77 10.08
CA SER A 333 29.03 1.34 10.82
C SER A 333 29.75 0.29 11.67
N VAL A 334 28.99 -0.52 12.42
CA VAL A 334 29.54 -1.64 13.22
C VAL A 334 30.20 -2.68 12.33
N MET A 335 29.60 -2.99 11.18
CA MET A 335 30.17 -3.94 10.22
C MET A 335 31.47 -3.42 9.61
N LYS A 336 31.54 -2.13 9.23
CA LYS A 336 32.76 -1.48 8.72
C LYS A 336 33.86 -1.43 9.77
N ALA A 337 33.53 -1.10 11.03
CA ALA A 337 34.49 -1.09 12.15
C ALA A 337 35.11 -2.48 12.40
N LYS A 338 34.29 -3.54 12.36
CA LYS A 338 34.78 -4.93 12.49
C LYS A 338 35.69 -5.34 11.34
N LYS A 339 35.59 -4.73 10.16
CA LYS A 339 36.47 -4.94 9.00
C LYS A 339 37.73 -4.05 9.01
N GLY A 340 37.97 -3.27 10.08
CA GLY A 340 39.15 -2.40 10.22
C GLY A 340 39.12 -1.12 9.37
N LEU A 341 37.96 -0.73 8.85
CA LEU A 341 37.75 0.51 8.14
C LEU A 341 37.36 1.60 9.14
N GLY A 342 38.23 2.57 9.39
CA GLY A 342 37.98 3.71 10.29
C GLY A 342 36.77 4.52 9.88
N TYR A 343 35.94 4.86 10.88
CA TYR A 343 34.67 5.55 10.69
C TYR A 343 34.69 6.96 11.30
N GLN A 344 34.25 7.96 10.53
CA GLN A 344 33.88 9.27 11.05
C GLN A 344 32.36 9.45 10.98
N THR A 345 31.74 9.85 12.09
CA THR A 345 30.30 10.13 12.20
C THR A 345 29.91 11.31 11.30
N ARG A 346 29.10 11.06 10.28
CA ARG A 346 28.50 12.06 9.40
C ARG A 346 27.04 12.33 9.75
N ARG A 347 26.51 13.51 9.37
CA ARG A 347 25.13 13.93 9.60
C ARG A 347 24.12 13.04 8.88
N LEU A 348 22.85 12.99 9.37
CA LEU A 348 21.78 12.11 8.90
C LEU A 348 21.54 12.16 7.36
N GLU A 349 21.62 13.32 6.74
CA GLU A 349 21.45 13.51 5.29
C GLU A 349 22.58 12.85 4.48
N GLU A 350 23.84 13.00 4.95
CA GLU A 350 25.00 12.31 4.35
C GLU A 350 24.96 10.80 4.61
N SER A 351 24.30 10.38 5.68
CA SER A 351 24.17 8.98 6.08
C SER A 351 23.14 8.20 5.25
N PHE A 352 22.14 8.87 4.69
CA PHE A 352 21.19 8.25 3.76
C PHE A 352 21.92 7.68 2.52
N ASP A 353 22.99 8.35 2.07
CA ASP A 353 23.79 7.90 0.93
C ASP A 353 24.60 6.62 1.23
N GLU A 354 24.85 6.30 2.52
CA GLU A 354 25.58 5.10 2.91
C GLU A 354 24.74 3.82 2.83
N ILE A 355 23.41 3.93 2.80
CA ILE A 355 22.53 2.77 2.61
C ILE A 355 22.58 2.40 1.12
N PRO A 356 22.93 1.14 0.77
CA PRO A 356 22.97 0.71 -0.62
C PRO A 356 21.61 0.83 -1.31
N VAL A 357 21.64 1.13 -2.60
CA VAL A 357 20.49 1.09 -3.50
C VAL A 357 20.56 -0.19 -4.31
N LEU A 358 19.47 -0.95 -4.32
CA LEU A 358 19.34 -2.20 -5.06
C LEU A 358 18.45 -1.94 -6.30
N LEU A 359 19.07 -1.51 -7.41
CA LEU A 359 18.36 -1.17 -8.65
C LEU A 359 19.05 -1.78 -9.87
#